data_2fdded3c979f6bb0a0772e240c2d586f
#
_entry.id   2fdded3c979f6bb0a0772e240c2d586f
#
_cell.length_a   1.000
_cell.length_b   1.000
_cell.length_c   1.000
_cell.angle_alpha   90.00
_cell.angle_beta   90.00
_cell.angle_gamma   90.00
#
_symmetry.space_group_name_H-M   'P 1'
#
loop_
_entity.id
_entity.type
_entity.pdbx_description
1 polymer ?
#
loop_
_entity_poly.entity_id
_entity_poly.type
_entity_poly.pdbx_seq_one_letter_code
_entity_poly.pdbx_strand_id
1 'polypeptide(L)'
;QKLCTAPPYGFTIAPLLQARLTRPWYRGRIFSKMGLTAVEIEAGVCRRDLPALGWSLEARVLSPQGVDLCANTSASAETTVLALPCTDLPDGTYELGVTLRDTEGKDLASVTGLKLEKVPPGVDELWFDRENNLYINGTPSFPTGFYSLDWAGRMALASEGGYTLFHTYAGSTPARLDPEVKGSWDWPTWLDAGAAAGMRGFLGFGYRGDGQKDFLARLMRGEAPTEHRQMTDFIRRFRTHPAVAGWYIYDEPALSGRTPDEMAYLYRMADEIDPYHPKLACLVFWTDARFNDTFDVLMPDPYPIRAQGSQPLRSVAEAVRAARRTVRDEKPVWPVLQWYKYEGGRFPNAEELRCMAFLAVAAGAKGLTWYSFYHGYKDNAAGWPDVARIGRELRSVE
;
A
#
# COMPACT_ATOMS: atom_id res chain seq x y z
N GLN A 1 22.69 50.87 -16.43
CA GLN A 1 21.39 50.30 -16.84
C GLN A 1 21.23 48.95 -16.12
N LYS A 2 20.31 48.88 -15.14
CA LYS A 2 19.89 47.60 -14.57
C LYS A 2 18.99 46.93 -15.60
N LEU A 3 19.49 45.86 -16.23
CA LEU A 3 18.65 44.92 -16.97
C LEU A 3 17.72 44.25 -15.96
N CYS A 4 16.42 44.43 -16.14
CA CYS A 4 15.40 43.73 -15.41
C CYS A 4 15.45 42.23 -15.86
N THR A 5 15.99 41.34 -15.02
CA THR A 5 15.87 39.90 -15.25
C THR A 5 14.45 39.50 -14.85
N ALA A 6 13.61 39.19 -15.81
CA ALA A 6 12.35 38.54 -15.55
C ALA A 6 12.62 37.19 -14.88
N PRO A 7 11.81 36.78 -13.90
CA PRO A 7 11.95 35.43 -13.34
C PRO A 7 11.81 34.40 -14.47
N PRO A 8 12.53 33.27 -14.38
CA PRO A 8 12.42 32.23 -15.40
C PRO A 8 10.98 31.72 -15.44
N TYR A 9 10.30 31.94 -16.56
CA TYR A 9 9.00 31.31 -16.79
C TYR A 9 9.23 29.85 -17.11
N GLY A 10 8.91 28.97 -16.14
CA GLY A 10 8.80 27.55 -16.41
C GLY A 10 7.54 27.31 -17.26
N PHE A 11 7.69 26.75 -18.44
CA PHE A 11 6.56 26.25 -19.22
C PHE A 11 6.70 24.71 -19.28
N THR A 12 5.57 24.05 -19.16
CA THR A 12 5.48 22.60 -19.35
C THR A 12 4.99 22.36 -20.77
N ILE A 13 5.76 21.62 -21.57
CA ILE A 13 5.30 21.13 -22.87
C ILE A 13 4.42 19.90 -22.56
N ALA A 14 3.11 20.05 -22.73
CA ALA A 14 2.21 18.91 -22.66
C ALA A 14 2.34 18.11 -23.97
N PRO A 15 2.52 16.76 -23.90
CA PRO A 15 2.52 15.94 -25.08
C PRO A 15 1.14 15.97 -25.74
N LEU A 16 1.10 15.76 -27.08
CA LEU A 16 -0.13 15.76 -27.85
C LEU A 16 -1.15 14.70 -27.34
N LEU A 17 -0.65 13.55 -26.93
CA LEU A 17 -1.43 12.45 -26.34
C LEU A 17 -0.83 12.06 -25.00
N GLN A 18 -1.69 11.91 -24.00
CA GLN A 18 -1.38 11.28 -22.71
C GLN A 18 -2.34 10.12 -22.51
N ALA A 19 -1.90 9.05 -21.88
CA ALA A 19 -2.75 7.93 -21.52
C ALA A 19 -2.32 7.33 -20.19
N ARG A 20 -3.31 6.88 -19.40
CA ARG A 20 -3.07 6.17 -18.15
C ARG A 20 -4.11 5.08 -17.97
N LEU A 21 -3.69 3.99 -17.36
CA LEU A 21 -4.61 2.93 -16.91
C LEU A 21 -5.38 3.43 -15.69
N THR A 22 -6.71 3.39 -15.76
CA THR A 22 -7.58 3.84 -14.66
C THR A 22 -8.38 2.69 -14.06
N ARG A 23 -8.47 1.55 -14.75
CA ARG A 23 -9.09 0.33 -14.24
C ARG A 23 -8.43 -0.90 -14.87
N PRO A 24 -7.89 -1.85 -14.13
CA PRO A 24 -7.83 -1.90 -12.66
C PRO A 24 -6.92 -0.79 -12.10
N TRP A 25 -7.36 -0.18 -10.99
CA TRP A 25 -6.61 0.91 -10.36
C TRP A 25 -5.34 0.40 -9.66
N TYR A 26 -5.50 -0.68 -8.88
CA TYR A 26 -4.43 -1.20 -8.04
C TYR A 26 -3.38 -1.96 -8.85
N ARG A 27 -2.18 -1.40 -8.94
CA ARG A 27 -1.00 -1.97 -9.63
C ARG A 27 -1.19 -2.34 -11.10
N GLY A 28 -2.27 -1.94 -11.74
CA GLY A 28 -2.62 -2.44 -13.06
C GLY A 28 -2.90 -3.95 -13.10
N ARG A 29 -3.37 -4.53 -11.98
CA ARG A 29 -3.63 -5.97 -11.84
C ARG A 29 -5.10 -6.30 -11.82
N ILE A 30 -5.47 -7.31 -12.58
CA ILE A 30 -6.80 -7.94 -12.54
C ILE A 30 -6.70 -9.14 -11.63
N PHE A 31 -7.47 -9.10 -10.53
CA PHE A 31 -7.69 -10.23 -9.64
C PHE A 31 -9.00 -10.94 -9.98
N SER A 32 -9.07 -12.26 -9.81
CA SER A 32 -10.22 -13.06 -10.22
C SER A 32 -11.52 -12.63 -9.53
N LYS A 33 -11.41 -12.22 -8.28
CA LYS A 33 -12.56 -11.81 -7.44
C LYS A 33 -12.98 -10.35 -7.59
N MET A 34 -12.31 -9.57 -8.46
CA MET A 34 -12.73 -8.21 -8.79
C MET A 34 -14.01 -8.15 -9.63
N GLY A 35 -14.35 -9.23 -10.35
CA GLY A 35 -15.48 -9.23 -11.28
C GLY A 35 -15.33 -8.21 -12.42
N LEU A 36 -14.10 -7.90 -12.84
CA LEU A 36 -13.82 -6.90 -13.84
C LEU A 36 -14.17 -7.42 -15.24
N THR A 37 -15.01 -6.68 -15.99
CA THR A 37 -15.42 -7.02 -17.35
C THR A 37 -14.67 -6.22 -18.42
N ALA A 38 -14.10 -5.06 -18.06
CA ALA A 38 -13.33 -4.23 -18.94
C ALA A 38 -12.17 -3.53 -18.23
N VAL A 39 -11.06 -3.38 -18.94
CA VAL A 39 -9.94 -2.51 -18.59
C VAL A 39 -10.25 -1.12 -19.12
N GLU A 40 -10.00 -0.07 -18.33
CA GLU A 40 -10.26 1.31 -18.71
C GLU A 40 -8.95 2.09 -18.80
N ILE A 41 -8.77 2.81 -19.91
CA ILE A 41 -7.65 3.70 -20.16
C ILE A 41 -8.21 5.10 -20.38
N GLU A 42 -7.80 6.05 -19.58
CA GLU A 42 -8.09 7.45 -19.77
C GLU A 42 -7.03 8.05 -20.71
N ALA A 43 -7.47 8.61 -21.83
CA ALA A 43 -6.65 9.28 -22.82
C ALA A 43 -6.97 10.78 -22.86
N GLY A 44 -5.93 11.61 -22.71
CA GLY A 44 -6.01 13.06 -22.81
C GLY A 44 -5.35 13.56 -24.10
N VAL A 45 -6.04 14.39 -24.87
CA VAL A 45 -5.53 14.95 -26.12
C VAL A 45 -5.41 16.48 -26.02
N CYS A 46 -4.20 17.00 -26.28
CA CYS A 46 -3.97 18.44 -26.34
C CYS A 46 -4.49 18.99 -27.69
N ARG A 47 -5.64 19.68 -27.64
CA ARG A 47 -6.34 20.16 -28.84
C ARG A 47 -5.70 21.34 -29.56
N ARG A 48 -4.77 22.07 -28.94
CA ARG A 48 -4.22 23.32 -29.50
C ARG A 48 -3.56 23.12 -30.87
N ASP A 49 -3.08 21.91 -31.14
CA ASP A 49 -2.31 21.57 -32.33
C ASP A 49 -3.07 20.62 -33.28
N LEU A 50 -4.37 20.37 -33.06
CA LEU A 50 -5.18 19.48 -33.88
C LEU A 50 -6.24 20.23 -34.68
N PRO A 51 -6.61 19.73 -35.89
CA PRO A 51 -7.77 20.22 -36.63
C PRO A 51 -9.05 20.08 -35.77
N ALA A 52 -9.98 20.98 -35.91
CA ALA A 52 -11.20 21.06 -35.10
C ALA A 52 -12.11 19.80 -35.22
N LEU A 53 -11.94 18.97 -36.23
CA LEU A 53 -12.77 17.80 -36.50
C LEU A 53 -11.91 16.65 -37.06
N GLY A 54 -12.21 15.43 -36.61
CA GLY A 54 -11.84 14.22 -37.32
C GLY A 54 -10.56 13.53 -36.87
N TRP A 55 -10.43 13.23 -35.60
CA TRP A 55 -9.41 12.30 -35.11
C TRP A 55 -10.07 11.18 -34.29
N SER A 56 -9.36 10.06 -34.17
CA SER A 56 -9.79 8.89 -33.41
C SER A 56 -8.72 8.42 -32.45
N LEU A 57 -9.15 7.80 -31.36
CA LEU A 57 -8.28 7.10 -30.40
C LEU A 57 -8.50 5.60 -30.54
N GLU A 58 -7.41 4.86 -30.61
CA GLU A 58 -7.42 3.40 -30.58
C GLU A 58 -6.58 2.92 -29.41
N ALA A 59 -7.16 2.11 -28.51
CA ALA A 59 -6.41 1.37 -27.51
C ALA A 59 -6.27 -0.09 -27.94
N ARG A 60 -5.07 -0.66 -27.76
CA ARG A 60 -4.77 -2.06 -28.05
C ARG A 60 -4.03 -2.75 -26.93
N VAL A 61 -4.25 -4.06 -26.80
CA VAL A 61 -3.36 -4.94 -26.05
C VAL A 61 -2.24 -5.38 -27.01
N LEU A 62 -1.02 -5.05 -26.62
CA LEU A 62 0.20 -5.44 -27.32
C LEU A 62 0.75 -6.70 -26.62
N SER A 63 0.20 -7.86 -26.97
CA SER A 63 0.61 -9.12 -26.35
C SER A 63 1.59 -9.89 -27.21
N PRO A 64 2.67 -10.44 -26.63
CA PRO A 64 3.55 -11.38 -27.33
C PRO A 64 2.82 -12.67 -27.75
N GLN A 65 1.67 -12.96 -27.16
CA GLN A 65 0.87 -14.17 -27.37
C GLN A 65 -0.21 -13.99 -28.44
N GLY A 66 -0.28 -12.84 -29.12
CA GLY A 66 -1.22 -12.60 -30.23
C GLY A 66 -2.66 -12.36 -29.78
N VAL A 67 -2.90 -11.97 -28.52
CA VAL A 67 -4.22 -11.51 -28.07
C VAL A 67 -4.45 -10.12 -28.66
N ASP A 68 -5.39 -10.01 -29.56
CA ASP A 68 -5.76 -8.73 -30.20
C ASP A 68 -7.05 -8.20 -29.58
N LEU A 69 -6.94 -7.51 -28.46
CA LEU A 69 -8.04 -6.73 -27.90
C LEU A 69 -7.90 -5.29 -28.35
N CYS A 70 -8.93 -4.75 -28.96
CA CYS A 70 -8.94 -3.38 -29.47
C CYS A 70 -10.20 -2.66 -29.01
N ALA A 71 -10.06 -1.41 -28.61
CA ALA A 71 -11.16 -0.49 -28.41
C ALA A 71 -10.92 0.79 -29.21
N ASN A 72 -11.87 1.16 -30.05
CA ASN A 72 -11.81 2.36 -30.87
C ASN A 72 -12.88 3.35 -30.43
N THR A 73 -12.57 4.62 -30.48
CA THR A 73 -13.55 5.68 -30.31
C THR A 73 -13.21 6.89 -31.17
N SER A 74 -14.23 7.51 -31.74
CA SER A 74 -14.12 8.83 -32.34
C SER A 74 -14.25 9.83 -31.20
N ALA A 75 -13.17 10.57 -30.89
CA ALA A 75 -13.18 11.45 -29.76
C ALA A 75 -13.47 12.90 -30.19
N SER A 76 -14.36 13.54 -29.45
CA SER A 76 -14.62 14.99 -29.51
C SER A 76 -14.28 15.72 -28.21
N ALA A 77 -13.83 14.99 -27.18
CA ALA A 77 -13.53 15.50 -25.86
C ALA A 77 -12.01 15.54 -25.60
N GLU A 78 -11.57 16.50 -24.78
CA GLU A 78 -10.15 16.61 -24.35
C GLU A 78 -9.69 15.39 -23.54
N THR A 79 -10.62 14.72 -22.87
CA THR A 79 -10.37 13.47 -22.13
C THR A 79 -11.43 12.44 -22.52
N THR A 80 -10.97 11.25 -22.82
CA THR A 80 -11.82 10.12 -23.28
C THR A 80 -11.41 8.86 -22.52
N VAL A 81 -12.38 8.04 -22.13
CA VAL A 81 -12.14 6.72 -21.55
C VAL A 81 -12.34 5.65 -22.62
N LEU A 82 -11.32 4.83 -22.84
CA LEU A 82 -11.33 3.67 -23.70
C LEU A 82 -11.50 2.42 -22.87
N ALA A 83 -12.51 1.60 -23.15
CA ALA A 83 -12.79 0.37 -22.44
C ALA A 83 -12.45 -0.85 -23.31
N LEU A 84 -11.52 -1.69 -22.83
CA LEU A 84 -11.09 -2.94 -23.47
C LEU A 84 -11.74 -4.11 -22.73
N PRO A 85 -12.55 -4.96 -23.37
CA PRO A 85 -13.08 -6.17 -22.73
C PRO A 85 -11.94 -7.04 -22.19
N CYS A 86 -12.09 -7.58 -20.98
CA CYS A 86 -11.04 -8.38 -20.35
C CYS A 86 -11.51 -9.71 -19.74
N THR A 87 -12.78 -10.06 -19.91
CA THR A 87 -13.36 -11.29 -19.35
C THR A 87 -12.57 -12.52 -19.80
N ASP A 88 -12.32 -12.64 -21.10
CA ASP A 88 -11.65 -13.79 -21.73
C ASP A 88 -10.13 -13.62 -21.85
N LEU A 89 -9.57 -12.56 -21.25
CA LEU A 89 -8.13 -12.34 -21.24
C LEU A 89 -7.46 -13.48 -20.45
N PRO A 90 -6.52 -14.24 -21.01
CA PRO A 90 -5.74 -15.22 -20.28
C PRO A 90 -4.94 -14.62 -19.12
N ASP A 91 -4.54 -15.45 -18.16
CA ASP A 91 -3.60 -15.01 -17.12
C ASP A 91 -2.24 -14.69 -17.75
N GLY A 92 -1.62 -13.58 -17.35
CA GLY A 92 -0.35 -13.14 -17.89
C GLY A 92 -0.12 -11.64 -17.79
N THR A 93 1.02 -11.21 -18.33
CA THR A 93 1.43 -9.80 -18.37
C THR A 93 1.26 -9.26 -19.78
N TYR A 94 0.68 -8.08 -19.88
CA TYR A 94 0.33 -7.40 -21.12
C TYR A 94 0.88 -5.98 -21.12
N GLU A 95 1.18 -5.50 -22.32
CA GLU A 95 1.45 -4.10 -22.57
C GLU A 95 0.27 -3.49 -23.32
N LEU A 96 -0.20 -2.32 -22.87
CA LEU A 96 -1.27 -1.59 -23.52
C LEU A 96 -0.70 -0.38 -24.24
N GLY A 97 -1.25 -0.07 -25.39
CA GLY A 97 -0.92 1.11 -26.17
C GLY A 97 -2.17 1.90 -26.54
N VAL A 98 -2.04 3.22 -26.67
CA VAL A 98 -3.07 4.13 -27.20
C VAL A 98 -2.48 4.92 -28.36
N THR A 99 -3.17 4.94 -29.49
CA THR A 99 -2.77 5.67 -30.69
C THR A 99 -3.84 6.69 -31.05
N LEU A 100 -3.40 7.91 -31.32
CA LEU A 100 -4.21 8.99 -31.88
C LEU A 100 -4.02 9.03 -33.38
N ARG A 101 -5.12 8.99 -34.15
CA ARG A 101 -5.11 9.04 -35.62
C ARG A 101 -5.93 10.18 -36.19
N ASP A 102 -5.50 10.69 -37.35
CA ASP A 102 -6.29 11.64 -38.12
C ASP A 102 -7.42 10.94 -38.94
N THR A 103 -8.16 11.73 -39.71
CA THR A 103 -9.25 11.24 -40.60
C THR A 103 -8.78 10.33 -41.72
N GLU A 104 -7.52 10.39 -42.11
CA GLU A 104 -6.91 9.57 -43.15
C GLU A 104 -6.33 8.26 -42.60
N GLY A 105 -6.41 8.08 -41.26
CA GLY A 105 -5.89 6.90 -40.54
C GLY A 105 -4.39 6.97 -40.27
N LYS A 106 -3.77 8.13 -40.42
CA LYS A 106 -2.35 8.35 -40.11
C LYS A 106 -2.15 8.53 -38.61
N ASP A 107 -1.17 7.85 -38.04
CA ASP A 107 -0.79 8.00 -36.62
C ASP A 107 -0.19 9.39 -36.37
N LEU A 108 -0.81 10.13 -35.44
CA LEU A 108 -0.37 11.46 -35.02
C LEU A 108 0.48 11.38 -33.75
N ALA A 109 0.13 10.50 -32.80
CA ALA A 109 0.85 10.26 -31.56
C ALA A 109 0.50 8.87 -31.01
N SER A 110 1.42 8.30 -30.25
CA SER A 110 1.18 7.03 -29.53
C SER A 110 1.78 7.08 -28.12
N VAL A 111 1.08 6.45 -27.19
CA VAL A 111 1.56 6.13 -25.85
C VAL A 111 1.58 4.61 -25.73
N THR A 112 2.72 4.06 -25.33
CA THR A 112 2.92 2.61 -25.11
C THR A 112 3.47 2.35 -23.71
N GLY A 113 3.61 1.09 -23.32
CA GLY A 113 4.22 0.72 -22.04
C GLY A 113 3.28 0.79 -20.84
N LEU A 114 1.96 0.96 -21.04
CA LEU A 114 0.99 0.82 -19.96
C LEU A 114 0.91 -0.66 -19.60
N LYS A 115 1.31 -1.00 -18.36
CA LYS A 115 1.38 -2.39 -17.90
C LYS A 115 0.05 -2.84 -17.33
N LEU A 116 -0.38 -4.01 -17.77
CA LEU A 116 -1.53 -4.74 -17.24
C LEU A 116 -1.10 -6.17 -16.92
N GLU A 117 -1.51 -6.67 -15.77
CA GLU A 117 -1.28 -8.06 -15.37
C GLU A 117 -2.61 -8.71 -14.97
N LYS A 118 -2.95 -9.87 -15.52
CA LYS A 118 -4.02 -10.71 -15.01
C LYS A 118 -3.37 -11.86 -14.25
N VAL A 119 -3.54 -11.84 -12.94
CA VAL A 119 -2.96 -12.88 -12.06
C VAL A 119 -3.86 -14.10 -12.00
N PRO A 120 -3.31 -15.33 -11.88
CA PRO A 120 -4.08 -16.52 -11.61
C PRO A 120 -4.97 -16.36 -10.38
N PRO A 121 -6.10 -17.10 -10.27
CA PRO A 121 -6.92 -17.05 -9.06
C PRO A 121 -6.13 -17.39 -7.79
N GLY A 122 -6.16 -16.48 -6.80
CA GLY A 122 -5.56 -16.66 -5.49
C GLY A 122 -6.53 -17.20 -4.45
N VAL A 123 -6.01 -17.83 -3.38
CA VAL A 123 -6.83 -18.24 -2.22
C VAL A 123 -7.43 -17.01 -1.58
N ASP A 124 -6.58 -16.05 -1.23
CA ASP A 124 -6.97 -14.71 -0.82
C ASP A 124 -6.46 -13.68 -1.83
N GLU A 125 -7.31 -12.72 -2.16
CA GLU A 125 -7.01 -11.64 -3.08
C GLU A 125 -7.37 -10.31 -2.42
N LEU A 126 -6.37 -9.46 -2.20
CA LEU A 126 -6.52 -8.16 -1.58
C LEU A 126 -6.12 -7.06 -2.56
N TRP A 127 -6.98 -6.08 -2.72
CA TRP A 127 -6.72 -4.93 -3.61
C TRP A 127 -7.34 -3.65 -3.07
N PHE A 128 -6.98 -2.53 -3.68
CA PHE A 128 -7.57 -1.23 -3.38
C PHE A 128 -8.36 -0.72 -4.59
N ASP A 129 -9.51 -0.10 -4.33
CA ASP A 129 -10.26 0.62 -5.35
C ASP A 129 -9.63 2.02 -5.61
N ARG A 130 -10.28 2.80 -6.49
CA ARG A 130 -9.81 4.15 -6.83
C ARG A 130 -9.85 5.11 -5.64
N GLU A 131 -10.73 4.89 -4.72
CA GLU A 131 -10.88 5.64 -3.47
C GLU A 131 -9.94 5.13 -2.37
N ASN A 132 -9.08 4.15 -2.68
CA ASN A 132 -8.14 3.48 -1.77
C ASN A 132 -8.81 2.67 -0.65
N ASN A 133 -10.06 2.23 -0.82
CA ASN A 133 -10.69 1.29 0.10
C ASN A 133 -10.11 -0.11 -0.13
N LEU A 134 -9.81 -0.82 0.97
CA LEU A 134 -9.35 -2.21 0.89
C LEU A 134 -10.53 -3.12 0.56
N TYR A 135 -10.31 -4.04 -0.37
CA TYR A 135 -11.16 -5.18 -0.64
C TYR A 135 -10.45 -6.47 -0.29
N ILE A 136 -11.12 -7.35 0.40
CA ILE A 136 -10.67 -8.70 0.72
C ILE A 136 -11.64 -9.68 0.05
N ASN A 137 -11.18 -10.38 -0.96
CA ASN A 137 -12.02 -11.33 -1.72
C ASN A 137 -13.35 -10.71 -2.23
N GLY A 138 -13.33 -9.45 -2.63
CA GLY A 138 -14.52 -8.74 -3.12
C GLY A 138 -15.35 -8.03 -2.04
N THR A 139 -15.01 -8.16 -0.77
CA THR A 139 -15.70 -7.49 0.34
C THR A 139 -14.91 -6.28 0.79
N PRO A 140 -15.49 -5.06 0.84
CA PRO A 140 -14.83 -3.88 1.37
C PRO A 140 -14.51 -4.04 2.85
N SER A 141 -13.42 -3.42 3.32
CA SER A 141 -12.98 -3.49 4.71
C SER A 141 -12.25 -2.23 5.12
N PHE A 142 -12.51 -1.76 6.35
CA PHE A 142 -11.74 -0.71 7.00
C PHE A 142 -10.84 -1.33 8.08
N PRO A 143 -9.57 -1.64 7.75
CA PRO A 143 -8.69 -2.40 8.64
C PRO A 143 -8.25 -1.58 9.85
N THR A 144 -8.44 -2.14 11.04
CA THR A 144 -8.00 -1.53 12.30
C THR A 144 -7.28 -2.54 13.18
N GLY A 145 -6.21 -2.15 13.86
CA GLY A 145 -5.46 -3.11 14.65
C GLY A 145 -4.29 -2.55 15.45
N PHE A 146 -3.36 -3.44 15.76
CA PHE A 146 -2.26 -3.13 16.68
C PHE A 146 -0.92 -3.62 16.17
N TYR A 147 0.11 -2.81 16.45
CA TYR A 147 1.49 -3.27 16.52
C TYR A 147 1.74 -4.05 17.82
N SER A 148 2.67 -4.99 17.74
CA SER A 148 3.07 -5.84 18.88
C SER A 148 1.91 -6.59 19.53
N LEU A 149 0.95 -7.03 18.73
CA LEU A 149 -0.05 -8.01 19.13
C LEU A 149 0.50 -9.40 18.74
N ASP A 150 1.43 -9.86 19.56
CA ASP A 150 2.24 -11.05 19.33
C ASP A 150 1.88 -12.22 20.26
N TRP A 151 0.80 -12.10 21.02
CA TRP A 151 0.30 -13.15 21.89
C TRP A 151 -0.98 -13.76 21.33
N ALA A 152 -0.91 -15.03 20.94
CA ALA A 152 -2.05 -15.79 20.45
C ALA A 152 -3.28 -15.68 21.41
N GLY A 153 -3.07 -15.75 22.71
CA GLY A 153 -4.12 -15.60 23.73
C GLY A 153 -4.74 -14.19 23.84
N ARG A 154 -4.23 -13.19 23.11
CA ARG A 154 -4.78 -11.84 23.08
C ARG A 154 -5.47 -11.47 21.77
N MET A 155 -5.39 -12.31 20.76
CA MET A 155 -6.07 -12.09 19.47
C MET A 155 -7.59 -12.04 19.65
N ALA A 156 -8.17 -12.98 20.41
CA ALA A 156 -9.60 -12.97 20.72
C ALA A 156 -10.03 -11.68 21.45
N LEU A 157 -9.25 -11.23 22.45
CA LEU A 157 -9.52 -9.99 23.17
C LEU A 157 -9.53 -8.77 22.25
N ALA A 158 -8.57 -8.68 21.33
CA ALA A 158 -8.50 -7.58 20.38
C ALA A 158 -9.67 -7.63 19.39
N SER A 159 -10.03 -8.81 18.89
CA SER A 159 -11.19 -9.01 18.02
C SER A 159 -12.51 -8.62 18.70
N GLU A 160 -12.73 -9.03 19.97
CA GLU A 160 -13.88 -8.60 20.78
C GLU A 160 -13.93 -7.08 20.97
N GLY A 161 -12.77 -6.44 20.97
CA GLY A 161 -12.60 -4.98 20.92
C GLY A 161 -12.96 -4.34 19.59
N GLY A 162 -13.34 -5.11 18.57
CA GLY A 162 -13.70 -4.61 17.23
C GLY A 162 -12.52 -4.48 16.27
N TYR A 163 -11.34 -4.98 16.61
CA TYR A 163 -10.15 -4.89 15.77
C TYR A 163 -10.00 -6.09 14.84
N THR A 164 -9.47 -5.85 13.65
CA THR A 164 -9.38 -6.84 12.57
C THR A 164 -7.94 -7.15 12.15
N LEU A 165 -6.98 -6.31 12.56
CA LEU A 165 -5.57 -6.47 12.18
C LEU A 165 -4.66 -6.69 13.38
N PHE A 166 -3.60 -7.46 13.14
CA PHE A 166 -2.45 -7.53 14.03
C PHE A 166 -1.14 -7.36 13.27
N HIS A 167 -0.14 -6.84 13.96
CA HIS A 167 1.25 -6.85 13.50
C HIS A 167 2.12 -7.36 14.64
N THR A 168 2.85 -8.41 14.38
CA THR A 168 3.68 -9.05 15.41
C THR A 168 4.85 -8.15 15.84
N TYR A 169 5.27 -7.25 14.95
CA TYR A 169 6.47 -6.42 15.13
C TYR A 169 7.73 -7.25 15.44
N ALA A 170 7.65 -8.50 15.06
CA ALA A 170 8.65 -9.55 15.24
C ALA A 170 9.12 -10.02 13.86
N GLY A 171 10.05 -10.95 13.81
CA GLY A 171 10.57 -11.44 12.54
C GLY A 171 11.51 -10.45 11.85
N SER A 172 12.15 -9.59 12.65
CA SER A 172 13.06 -8.57 12.14
C SER A 172 14.42 -9.12 11.66
N THR A 173 14.71 -10.40 11.89
CA THR A 173 15.92 -11.05 11.37
C THR A 173 15.54 -12.33 10.61
N PRO A 174 16.20 -12.63 9.47
CA PRO A 174 15.89 -13.82 8.67
C PRO A 174 15.93 -15.13 9.47
N ALA A 175 16.88 -15.26 10.40
CA ALA A 175 17.00 -16.44 11.23
C ALA A 175 15.77 -16.73 12.10
N ARG A 176 14.98 -15.72 12.47
CA ARG A 176 13.74 -15.89 13.25
C ARG A 176 12.54 -16.32 12.39
N LEU A 177 12.69 -16.31 11.08
CA LEU A 177 11.69 -16.80 10.14
C LEU A 177 11.75 -18.32 9.96
N ASP A 178 12.90 -18.90 10.26
CA ASP A 178 13.14 -20.32 10.13
C ASP A 178 12.66 -21.06 11.39
N PRO A 179 11.66 -21.96 11.31
CA PRO A 179 11.11 -22.67 12.45
C PRO A 179 12.10 -23.66 13.10
N GLU A 180 13.15 -24.06 12.39
CA GLU A 180 14.16 -24.98 12.91
C GLU A 180 15.23 -24.26 13.74
N VAL A 181 15.30 -22.93 13.66
CA VAL A 181 16.24 -22.13 14.44
C VAL A 181 15.72 -21.90 15.86
N LYS A 182 16.52 -22.26 16.85
CA LYS A 182 16.18 -22.00 18.26
C LYS A 182 15.92 -20.51 18.52
N GLY A 183 14.73 -20.20 19.04
CA GLY A 183 14.27 -18.84 19.29
C GLY A 183 13.55 -18.20 18.11
N SER A 184 13.25 -18.96 17.06
CA SER A 184 12.26 -18.58 16.05
C SER A 184 10.89 -18.43 16.68
N TRP A 185 10.03 -17.68 16.00
CA TRP A 185 8.66 -17.49 16.44
C TRP A 185 7.78 -18.65 15.96
N ASP A 186 6.82 -19.05 16.78
CA ASP A 186 5.79 -20.03 16.40
C ASP A 186 4.73 -19.37 15.52
N TRP A 187 5.13 -19.04 14.29
CA TRP A 187 4.30 -18.40 13.30
C TRP A 187 2.99 -19.12 12.99
N PRO A 188 2.97 -20.46 12.85
CA PRO A 188 1.72 -21.19 12.67
C PRO A 188 0.73 -20.97 13.79
N THR A 189 1.13 -21.14 15.05
CA THR A 189 0.24 -20.94 16.21
C THR A 189 -0.33 -19.52 16.26
N TRP A 190 0.45 -18.51 15.91
CA TRP A 190 -0.02 -17.14 15.89
C TRP A 190 -1.00 -16.85 14.75
N LEU A 191 -0.69 -17.32 13.57
CA LEU A 191 -1.56 -17.15 12.41
C LEU A 191 -2.88 -17.92 12.60
N ASP A 192 -2.82 -19.14 13.14
CA ASP A 192 -4.01 -19.94 13.48
C ASP A 192 -4.87 -19.22 14.52
N ALA A 193 -4.26 -18.65 15.56
CA ALA A 193 -4.99 -17.86 16.56
C ALA A 193 -5.62 -16.59 15.96
N GLY A 194 -4.91 -15.92 15.05
CA GLY A 194 -5.45 -14.80 14.29
C GLY A 194 -6.65 -15.21 13.45
N ALA A 195 -6.53 -16.28 12.68
CA ALA A 195 -7.63 -16.84 11.87
C ALA A 195 -8.85 -17.21 12.72
N ALA A 196 -8.62 -17.90 13.85
CA ALA A 196 -9.67 -18.29 14.78
C ALA A 196 -10.40 -17.08 15.41
N ALA A 197 -9.69 -15.97 15.58
CA ALA A 197 -10.26 -14.71 16.05
C ALA A 197 -10.87 -13.83 14.93
N GLY A 198 -10.84 -14.28 13.68
CA GLY A 198 -11.26 -13.48 12.54
C GLY A 198 -10.37 -12.27 12.24
N MET A 199 -9.12 -12.31 12.71
CA MET A 199 -8.12 -11.27 12.50
C MET A 199 -7.11 -11.65 11.43
N ARG A 200 -6.52 -10.65 10.78
CA ARG A 200 -5.46 -10.84 9.80
C ARG A 200 -4.19 -10.07 10.20
N GLY A 201 -3.04 -10.59 9.81
CA GLY A 201 -1.73 -10.01 10.15
C GLY A 201 -1.00 -9.45 8.95
N PHE A 202 -0.33 -8.33 9.13
CA PHE A 202 0.74 -7.93 8.23
C PHE A 202 2.09 -8.30 8.86
N LEU A 203 2.87 -9.06 8.10
CA LEU A 203 4.01 -9.79 8.62
C LEU A 203 5.32 -9.20 8.10
N GLY A 204 6.27 -8.96 9.01
CA GLY A 204 7.66 -8.70 8.62
C GLY A 204 8.35 -9.99 8.19
N PHE A 205 9.16 -9.91 7.14
CA PHE A 205 9.83 -11.09 6.57
C PHE A 205 11.37 -11.02 6.64
N GLY A 206 11.90 -10.45 7.74
CA GLY A 206 13.33 -10.54 8.03
C GLY A 206 14.19 -9.44 7.40
N TYR A 207 13.68 -8.25 7.27
CA TYR A 207 14.37 -7.09 6.70
C TYR A 207 15.53 -6.53 7.56
N ARG A 208 15.63 -6.92 8.84
CA ARG A 208 16.78 -6.59 9.71
C ARG A 208 17.72 -7.78 9.78
N GLY A 209 18.81 -7.70 9.05
CA GLY A 209 19.91 -8.66 9.21
C GLY A 209 20.64 -8.39 10.53
N ASP A 210 20.77 -9.34 11.39
CA ASP A 210 21.55 -9.45 12.65
C ASP A 210 22.37 -8.21 13.12
N GLY A 211 21.82 -7.01 12.96
CA GLY A 211 22.49 -5.74 13.26
C GLY A 211 23.51 -5.26 12.24
N GLN A 212 23.75 -5.99 11.15
CA GLN A 212 24.69 -5.61 10.12
C GLN A 212 24.15 -4.45 9.29
N LYS A 213 24.86 -3.32 9.30
CA LYS A 213 24.46 -2.10 8.58
C LYS A 213 24.36 -2.29 7.07
N ASP A 214 25.18 -3.19 6.50
CA ASP A 214 25.28 -3.47 5.07
C ASP A 214 24.42 -4.67 4.62
N PHE A 215 23.58 -5.23 5.49
CA PHE A 215 22.82 -6.45 5.22
C PHE A 215 22.01 -6.35 3.91
N LEU A 216 21.21 -5.30 3.73
CA LEU A 216 20.39 -5.15 2.53
C LEU A 216 21.24 -4.95 1.28
N ALA A 217 22.33 -4.19 1.38
CA ALA A 217 23.27 -4.03 0.27
C ALA A 217 23.91 -5.37 -0.13
N ARG A 218 24.27 -6.23 0.82
CA ARG A 218 24.78 -7.59 0.56
C ARG A 218 23.69 -8.48 -0.07
N LEU A 219 22.46 -8.39 0.44
CA LEU A 219 21.33 -9.12 -0.10
C LEU A 219 21.10 -8.77 -1.58
N MET A 220 21.11 -7.47 -1.92
CA MET A 220 20.97 -6.96 -3.29
C MET A 220 22.09 -7.43 -4.23
N ARG A 221 23.31 -7.62 -3.72
CA ARG A 221 24.45 -8.14 -4.49
C ARG A 221 24.50 -9.67 -4.56
N GLY A 222 23.54 -10.38 -3.94
CA GLY A 222 23.52 -11.83 -3.88
C GLY A 222 24.53 -12.45 -2.89
N GLU A 223 25.08 -11.65 -2.00
CA GLU A 223 26.09 -12.06 -1.01
C GLU A 223 25.48 -12.62 0.29
N ALA A 224 24.15 -12.73 0.35
CA ALA A 224 23.40 -13.27 1.48
C ALA A 224 22.35 -14.31 1.01
N PRO A 225 22.75 -15.41 0.32
CA PRO A 225 21.82 -16.34 -0.31
C PRO A 225 20.99 -17.14 0.70
N THR A 226 21.52 -17.41 1.89
CA THR A 226 20.80 -18.13 2.94
C THR A 226 19.66 -17.29 3.49
N GLU A 227 19.95 -16.05 3.84
CA GLU A 227 18.98 -15.09 4.37
C GLU A 227 17.92 -14.75 3.31
N HIS A 228 18.34 -14.58 2.05
CA HIS A 228 17.40 -14.40 0.94
C HIS A 228 16.41 -15.57 0.84
N ARG A 229 16.90 -16.81 0.94
CA ARG A 229 16.06 -18.01 0.91
C ARG A 229 15.11 -18.05 2.10
N GLN A 230 15.60 -17.80 3.32
CA GLN A 230 14.76 -17.76 4.52
C GLN A 230 13.61 -16.75 4.38
N MET A 231 13.89 -15.56 3.89
CA MET A 231 12.89 -14.52 3.64
C MET A 231 11.87 -14.95 2.58
N THR A 232 12.33 -15.48 1.45
CA THR A 232 11.45 -15.89 0.35
C THR A 232 10.62 -17.12 0.71
N ASP A 233 11.19 -18.09 1.43
CA ASP A 233 10.47 -19.29 1.86
C ASP A 233 9.42 -18.97 2.92
N PHE A 234 9.69 -18.00 3.79
CA PHE A 234 8.70 -17.47 4.73
C PHE A 234 7.46 -16.94 4.00
N ILE A 235 7.65 -16.07 2.99
CA ILE A 235 6.56 -15.52 2.19
C ILE A 235 5.81 -16.65 1.48
N ARG A 236 6.52 -17.58 0.79
CA ARG A 236 5.91 -18.72 0.10
C ARG A 236 5.07 -19.60 1.03
N ARG A 237 5.57 -19.85 2.24
CA ARG A 237 4.92 -20.70 3.24
C ARG A 237 3.59 -20.12 3.70
N PHE A 238 3.54 -18.80 3.95
CA PHE A 238 2.40 -18.19 4.61
C PHE A 238 1.47 -17.39 3.70
N ARG A 239 1.81 -17.12 2.44
CA ARG A 239 0.99 -16.33 1.52
C ARG A 239 -0.42 -16.86 1.28
N THR A 240 -0.68 -18.12 1.57
CA THR A 240 -2.01 -18.75 1.43
C THR A 240 -2.73 -18.91 2.76
N HIS A 241 -2.14 -18.46 3.86
CA HIS A 241 -2.74 -18.59 5.17
C HIS A 241 -3.84 -17.52 5.36
N PRO A 242 -5.07 -17.88 5.81
CA PRO A 242 -6.22 -16.95 5.86
C PRO A 242 -6.04 -15.77 6.82
N ALA A 243 -5.08 -15.84 7.75
CA ALA A 243 -4.74 -14.74 8.63
C ALA A 243 -3.67 -13.80 8.07
N VAL A 244 -3.25 -13.92 6.81
CA VAL A 244 -2.32 -12.95 6.22
C VAL A 244 -3.11 -11.81 5.57
N ALA A 245 -2.74 -10.55 5.91
CA ALA A 245 -3.29 -9.34 5.32
C ALA A 245 -2.25 -8.59 4.46
N GLY A 246 -0.97 -8.87 4.62
CA GLY A 246 0.08 -8.18 3.89
C GLY A 246 1.48 -8.41 4.43
N TRP A 247 2.43 -7.79 3.76
CA TRP A 247 3.85 -7.90 4.06
C TRP A 247 4.39 -6.55 4.52
N TYR A 248 4.96 -6.52 5.72
CA TYR A 248 5.56 -5.33 6.27
C TYR A 248 7.00 -5.20 5.78
N ILE A 249 7.24 -4.24 4.89
CA ILE A 249 8.51 -4.09 4.19
C ILE A 249 9.60 -3.59 5.12
N TYR A 250 9.33 -2.51 5.85
CA TYR A 250 10.28 -1.92 6.78
C TYR A 250 9.61 -0.95 7.74
N ASP A 251 10.28 -0.75 8.87
CA ASP A 251 9.92 0.21 9.91
C ASP A 251 10.90 1.38 9.91
N GLU A 252 10.41 2.57 9.64
CA GLU A 252 11.17 3.82 9.65
C GLU A 252 12.53 3.76 8.92
N PRO A 253 12.56 3.39 7.63
CA PRO A 253 13.80 3.11 6.90
C PRO A 253 14.77 4.28 6.91
N ALA A 254 14.29 5.52 6.82
CA ALA A 254 15.13 6.72 6.79
C ALA A 254 15.91 6.93 8.11
N LEU A 255 15.34 6.60 9.27
CA LEU A 255 16.05 6.66 10.55
C LEU A 255 17.17 5.63 10.64
N SER A 256 17.02 4.50 9.94
CA SER A 256 18.04 3.46 9.86
C SER A 256 19.03 3.68 8.73
N GLY A 257 18.98 4.82 8.02
CA GLY A 257 19.85 5.16 6.89
C GLY A 257 19.61 4.28 5.66
N ARG A 258 18.40 3.71 5.52
CA ARG A 258 18.02 2.88 4.37
C ARG A 258 17.67 3.74 3.17
N THR A 259 17.98 3.24 2.00
CA THR A 259 17.73 3.93 0.73
C THR A 259 16.40 3.49 0.10
N PRO A 260 15.80 4.31 -0.77
CA PRO A 260 14.66 3.89 -1.58
C PRO A 260 14.94 2.63 -2.42
N ASP A 261 16.15 2.45 -2.94
CA ASP A 261 16.52 1.29 -3.75
C ASP A 261 16.51 -0.01 -2.94
N GLU A 262 17.01 0.02 -1.68
CA GLU A 262 16.93 -1.12 -0.76
C GLU A 262 15.46 -1.49 -0.47
N MET A 263 14.61 -0.50 -0.25
CA MET A 263 13.18 -0.73 -0.01
C MET A 263 12.47 -1.25 -1.26
N ALA A 264 12.78 -0.71 -2.43
CA ALA A 264 12.26 -1.18 -3.70
C ALA A 264 12.67 -2.62 -4.01
N TYR A 265 13.87 -3.03 -3.62
CA TYR A 265 14.32 -4.41 -3.73
C TYR A 265 13.45 -5.36 -2.88
N LEU A 266 13.22 -5.03 -1.60
CA LEU A 266 12.37 -5.82 -0.72
C LEU A 266 10.92 -5.88 -1.22
N TYR A 267 10.39 -4.75 -1.71
CA TYR A 267 9.07 -4.66 -2.31
C TYR A 267 8.92 -5.62 -3.49
N ARG A 268 9.84 -5.54 -4.46
CA ARG A 268 9.82 -6.40 -5.66
C ARG A 268 9.96 -7.88 -5.30
N MET A 269 10.88 -8.23 -4.40
CA MET A 269 11.07 -9.60 -3.94
C MET A 269 9.76 -10.18 -3.33
N ALA A 270 9.07 -9.39 -2.51
CA ALA A 270 7.81 -9.83 -1.92
C ALA A 270 6.69 -9.90 -2.98
N ASP A 271 6.65 -8.95 -3.92
CA ASP A 271 5.63 -8.87 -4.96
C ASP A 271 5.71 -9.99 -6.01
N GLU A 272 6.92 -10.39 -6.38
CA GLU A 272 7.17 -11.52 -7.28
C GLU A 272 6.71 -12.87 -6.67
N ILE A 273 6.79 -13.01 -5.35
CA ILE A 273 6.40 -14.24 -4.66
C ILE A 273 4.90 -14.25 -4.34
N ASP A 274 4.39 -13.10 -3.94
CA ASP A 274 3.01 -12.92 -3.52
C ASP A 274 2.41 -11.65 -4.13
N PRO A 275 1.79 -11.75 -5.30
CA PRO A 275 1.11 -10.64 -5.94
C PRO A 275 -0.23 -10.27 -5.29
N TYR A 276 -0.76 -11.12 -4.38
CA TYR A 276 -2.13 -11.01 -3.86
C TYR A 276 -2.25 -10.14 -2.61
N HIS A 277 -1.18 -9.97 -1.85
CA HIS A 277 -1.19 -9.23 -0.60
C HIS A 277 -0.44 -7.90 -0.72
N PRO A 278 -0.95 -6.82 -0.14
CA PRO A 278 -0.29 -5.52 -0.14
C PRO A 278 0.99 -5.52 0.68
N LYS A 279 1.90 -4.62 0.30
CA LYS A 279 3.16 -4.33 0.99
C LYS A 279 3.01 -3.02 1.74
N LEU A 280 3.33 -3.03 3.04
CA LEU A 280 3.13 -1.91 3.95
C LEU A 280 4.48 -1.39 4.43
N ALA A 281 4.61 -0.08 4.61
CA ALA A 281 5.79 0.54 5.22
C ALA A 281 5.39 1.67 6.18
N CYS A 282 6.00 1.70 7.37
CA CYS A 282 5.91 2.82 8.26
C CYS A 282 7.01 3.82 7.95
N LEU A 283 6.64 5.09 7.77
CA LEU A 283 7.58 6.16 7.49
C LEU A 283 7.43 7.29 8.50
N VAL A 284 8.48 7.56 9.29
CA VAL A 284 8.56 8.74 10.17
C VAL A 284 8.62 10.04 9.35
N PHE A 285 9.26 10.00 8.17
CA PHE A 285 9.27 11.11 7.22
C PHE A 285 8.29 10.83 6.09
N TRP A 286 7.00 10.78 6.41
CA TRP A 286 5.90 10.44 5.48
C TRP A 286 5.71 11.42 4.33
N THR A 287 6.47 12.51 4.27
CA THR A 287 6.52 13.45 3.16
C THR A 287 7.67 13.18 2.19
N ASP A 288 8.47 12.14 2.41
CA ASP A 288 9.57 11.77 1.51
C ASP A 288 9.07 10.93 0.33
N ALA A 289 8.72 11.62 -0.75
CA ALA A 289 8.16 10.99 -1.95
C ALA A 289 9.13 10.01 -2.67
N ARG A 290 10.43 10.00 -2.31
CA ARG A 290 11.39 9.06 -2.89
C ARG A 290 11.06 7.60 -2.58
N PHE A 291 10.31 7.36 -1.50
CA PHE A 291 9.89 6.02 -1.10
C PHE A 291 8.55 5.58 -1.73
N ASN A 292 7.88 6.40 -2.53
CA ASN A 292 6.53 6.09 -3.00
C ASN A 292 6.42 4.77 -3.77
N ASP A 293 7.46 4.35 -4.47
CA ASP A 293 7.45 3.10 -5.25
C ASP A 293 7.88 1.87 -4.45
N THR A 294 7.95 1.98 -3.12
CA THR A 294 8.46 0.92 -2.24
C THR A 294 7.40 0.28 -1.34
N PHE A 295 6.15 0.69 -1.45
CA PHE A 295 5.02 0.17 -0.67
C PHE A 295 3.70 0.35 -1.42
N ASP A 296 2.66 -0.33 -0.97
CA ASP A 296 1.27 -0.11 -1.39
C ASP A 296 0.50 0.72 -0.38
N VAL A 297 0.83 0.57 0.90
CA VAL A 297 0.17 1.27 2.01
C VAL A 297 1.22 2.10 2.75
N LEU A 298 0.98 3.42 2.84
CA LEU A 298 1.80 4.33 3.64
C LEU A 298 1.25 4.41 5.06
N MET A 299 2.13 4.16 6.04
CA MET A 299 1.79 4.20 7.45
C MET A 299 2.57 5.32 8.17
N PRO A 300 2.05 6.56 8.23
CA PRO A 300 2.63 7.62 9.06
C PRO A 300 2.36 7.33 10.55
N ASP A 301 3.29 7.69 11.42
CA ASP A 301 3.23 7.44 12.86
C ASP A 301 3.24 8.72 13.72
N PRO A 302 2.19 9.54 13.67
CA PRO A 302 2.09 10.77 14.45
C PRO A 302 1.80 10.48 15.93
N TYR A 303 2.80 10.74 16.79
CA TYR A 303 2.69 10.57 18.24
C TYR A 303 2.67 11.91 18.96
N PRO A 304 1.49 12.52 19.17
CA PRO A 304 1.38 13.90 19.70
C PRO A 304 1.64 14.02 21.19
N ILE A 305 1.40 12.97 21.99
CA ILE A 305 1.51 13.04 23.47
C ILE A 305 2.94 12.68 23.89
N ARG A 306 3.71 13.66 24.31
CA ARG A 306 5.13 13.52 24.65
C ARG A 306 5.37 13.91 26.09
N ALA A 307 6.52 13.52 26.66
CA ALA A 307 6.95 13.94 27.99
C ALA A 307 7.11 15.47 28.06
N GLN A 308 7.68 16.04 27.01
CA GLN A 308 7.82 17.49 26.85
C GLN A 308 7.48 17.86 25.40
N GLY A 309 6.89 19.04 25.21
CA GLY A 309 6.58 19.55 23.87
C GLY A 309 5.51 18.73 23.13
N SER A 310 4.46 18.28 23.84
CA SER A 310 3.31 17.64 23.21
C SER A 310 2.73 18.50 22.09
N GLN A 311 2.37 17.87 21.00
CA GLN A 311 1.75 18.52 19.85
C GLN A 311 0.23 18.56 20.03
N PRO A 312 -0.49 19.50 19.42
CA PRO A 312 -1.94 19.46 19.36
C PRO A 312 -2.40 18.18 18.65
N LEU A 313 -3.51 17.57 19.09
CA LEU A 313 -4.05 16.34 18.49
C LEU A 313 -4.37 16.48 16.99
N ARG A 314 -4.68 17.70 16.52
CA ARG A 314 -4.85 17.97 15.08
C ARG A 314 -3.63 17.58 14.22
N SER A 315 -2.44 17.47 14.81
CA SER A 315 -1.23 17.01 14.10
C SER A 315 -1.40 15.61 13.49
N VAL A 316 -2.28 14.78 14.05
CA VAL A 316 -2.66 13.48 13.46
C VAL A 316 -3.34 13.69 12.10
N ALA A 317 -4.35 14.57 12.04
CA ALA A 317 -5.02 14.87 10.78
C ALA A 317 -4.07 15.56 9.76
N GLU A 318 -3.18 16.42 10.25
CA GLU A 318 -2.17 17.07 9.42
C GLU A 318 -1.20 16.07 8.82
N ALA A 319 -0.75 15.06 9.60
CA ALA A 319 0.10 13.97 9.13
C ALA A 319 -0.59 13.12 8.05
N VAL A 320 -1.83 12.70 8.30
CA VAL A 320 -2.61 11.91 7.31
C VAL A 320 -2.79 12.70 6.01
N ARG A 321 -3.18 13.97 6.08
CA ARG A 321 -3.32 14.81 4.87
C ARG A 321 -1.99 15.03 4.15
N ALA A 322 -0.89 15.19 4.88
CA ALA A 322 0.43 15.33 4.29
C ALA A 322 0.88 14.03 3.59
N ALA A 323 0.69 12.88 4.24
CA ALA A 323 0.96 11.57 3.66
C ALA A 323 0.14 11.33 2.37
N ARG A 324 -1.16 11.62 2.40
CA ARG A 324 -2.03 11.52 1.21
C ARG A 324 -1.54 12.39 0.05
N ARG A 325 -1.15 13.65 0.32
CA ARG A 325 -0.56 14.50 -0.73
C ARG A 325 0.73 13.93 -1.29
N THR A 326 1.57 13.32 -0.44
CA THR A 326 2.84 12.72 -0.86
C THR A 326 2.63 11.56 -1.81
N VAL A 327 1.66 10.71 -1.53
CA VAL A 327 1.25 9.61 -2.42
C VAL A 327 0.23 10.05 -3.49
N ARG A 328 -0.10 11.35 -3.61
CA ARG A 328 -1.04 11.93 -4.60
C ARG A 328 -2.43 11.30 -4.58
N ASP A 329 -2.87 10.84 -3.41
CA ASP A 329 -4.09 10.02 -3.25
C ASP A 329 -4.12 8.73 -4.09
N GLU A 330 -2.97 8.28 -4.62
CA GLU A 330 -2.85 7.05 -5.42
C GLU A 330 -2.66 5.79 -4.56
N LYS A 331 -2.42 5.96 -3.27
CA LYS A 331 -2.22 4.85 -2.32
C LYS A 331 -2.93 5.13 -0.99
N PRO A 332 -3.43 4.09 -0.31
CA PRO A 332 -4.05 4.24 1.01
C PRO A 332 -3.04 4.68 2.07
N VAL A 333 -3.54 5.45 3.02
CA VAL A 333 -2.80 5.90 4.20
C VAL A 333 -3.45 5.30 5.44
N TRP A 334 -2.68 4.49 6.21
CA TRP A 334 -3.10 3.85 7.45
C TRP A 334 -2.21 4.34 8.60
N PRO A 335 -2.56 5.42 9.32
CA PRO A 335 -1.70 5.93 10.39
C PRO A 335 -1.52 4.94 11.52
N VAL A 336 -0.33 4.98 12.12
CA VAL A 336 -0.01 4.30 13.37
C VAL A 336 -0.21 5.28 14.50
N LEU A 337 -1.26 5.10 15.28
CA LEU A 337 -1.65 6.00 16.35
C LEU A 337 -1.00 5.62 17.68
N GLN A 338 -0.89 6.58 18.58
CA GLN A 338 -0.20 6.42 19.84
C GLN A 338 -1.07 5.73 20.91
N TRP A 339 -0.67 4.54 21.34
CA TRP A 339 -1.15 3.90 22.58
C TRP A 339 0.04 3.40 23.40
N TYR A 340 0.95 4.30 23.67
CA TYR A 340 2.09 4.11 24.56
C TYR A 340 2.47 5.45 25.21
N LYS A 341 3.40 5.42 26.17
CA LYS A 341 3.98 6.62 26.75
C LYS A 341 5.47 6.69 26.45
N TYR A 342 5.95 7.88 26.15
CA TYR A 342 7.38 8.16 26.16
C TYR A 342 7.94 8.07 27.60
N GLU A 343 9.23 7.82 27.72
CA GLU A 343 9.92 7.90 29.02
C GLU A 343 9.68 9.27 29.66
N GLY A 344 9.31 9.27 30.97
CA GLY A 344 8.92 10.49 31.69
C GLY A 344 7.58 11.12 31.29
N GLY A 345 6.87 10.49 30.32
CA GLY A 345 5.57 10.94 29.83
C GLY A 345 4.39 10.19 30.45
N ARG A 346 3.22 10.38 29.86
CA ARG A 346 1.96 9.71 30.21
C ARG A 346 1.37 8.98 29.01
N PHE A 347 0.45 8.06 29.27
CA PHE A 347 -0.44 7.54 28.23
C PHE A 347 -1.43 8.62 27.76
N PRO A 348 -1.87 8.58 26.51
CA PRO A 348 -3.06 9.30 26.08
C PRO A 348 -4.27 8.85 26.91
N ASN A 349 -5.16 9.77 27.26
CA ASN A 349 -6.43 9.44 27.91
C ASN A 349 -7.48 8.98 26.88
N ALA A 350 -8.67 8.58 27.36
CA ALA A 350 -9.74 8.03 26.52
C ALA A 350 -10.22 9.01 25.42
N GLU A 351 -10.36 10.28 25.78
CA GLU A 351 -10.79 11.35 24.89
C GLU A 351 -9.71 11.64 23.82
N GLU A 352 -8.46 11.63 24.21
CA GLU A 352 -7.32 11.83 23.30
C GLU A 352 -7.19 10.67 22.31
N LEU A 353 -7.31 9.42 22.79
CA LEU A 353 -7.30 8.24 21.92
C LEU A 353 -8.43 8.30 20.89
N ARG A 354 -9.66 8.56 21.37
CA ARG A 354 -10.81 8.69 20.49
C ARG A 354 -10.64 9.84 19.49
N CYS A 355 -10.17 11.00 19.97
CA CYS A 355 -9.92 12.16 19.12
C CYS A 355 -8.88 11.84 18.02
N MET A 356 -7.78 11.19 18.35
CA MET A 356 -6.77 10.78 17.35
C MET A 356 -7.36 9.85 16.29
N ALA A 357 -8.13 8.84 16.69
CA ALA A 357 -8.75 7.90 15.76
C ALA A 357 -9.68 8.62 14.76
N PHE A 358 -10.61 9.43 15.26
CA PHE A 358 -11.59 10.11 14.39
C PHE A 358 -10.99 11.28 13.61
N LEU A 359 -9.95 11.94 14.10
CA LEU A 359 -9.17 12.90 13.30
C LEU A 359 -8.48 12.23 12.12
N ALA A 360 -7.95 11.01 12.31
CA ALA A 360 -7.35 10.24 11.22
C ALA A 360 -8.39 9.87 10.15
N VAL A 361 -9.55 9.33 10.55
CA VAL A 361 -10.65 8.99 9.65
C VAL A 361 -11.15 10.24 8.91
N ALA A 362 -11.42 11.34 9.60
CA ALA A 362 -11.87 12.59 9.02
C ALA A 362 -10.83 13.23 8.06
N ALA A 363 -9.55 12.90 8.22
CA ALA A 363 -8.48 13.31 7.31
C ALA A 363 -8.35 12.39 6.08
N GLY A 364 -9.12 11.30 6.00
CA GLY A 364 -9.17 10.37 4.89
C GLY A 364 -8.26 9.15 5.05
N ALA A 365 -7.94 8.75 6.28
CA ALA A 365 -7.32 7.45 6.54
C ALA A 365 -8.23 6.32 6.07
N LYS A 366 -7.65 5.26 5.48
CA LYS A 366 -8.35 4.10 4.94
C LYS A 366 -8.15 2.83 5.77
N GLY A 367 -7.65 2.99 6.94
CA GLY A 367 -7.38 2.03 7.99
C GLY A 367 -6.56 2.73 9.07
N LEU A 368 -6.35 2.10 10.21
CA LEU A 368 -5.46 2.61 11.24
C LEU A 368 -4.95 1.49 12.14
N THR A 369 -3.80 1.72 12.75
CA THR A 369 -3.21 0.83 13.74
C THR A 369 -2.78 1.62 14.97
N TRP A 370 -2.56 0.92 16.07
CA TRP A 370 -2.06 1.50 17.31
C TRP A 370 -0.66 0.98 17.63
N TYR A 371 0.26 1.84 17.93
CA TYR A 371 1.51 1.49 18.57
C TYR A 371 1.38 1.75 20.07
N SER A 372 1.38 0.70 20.93
CA SER A 372 1.34 -0.70 20.57
C SER A 372 0.51 -1.48 21.60
N PHE A 373 0.00 -2.65 21.21
CA PHE A 373 -0.76 -3.50 22.13
C PHE A 373 0.09 -3.91 23.35
N TYR A 374 1.35 -4.32 23.10
CA TYR A 374 2.25 -4.74 24.18
C TYR A 374 2.41 -3.66 25.24
N HIS A 375 2.82 -2.44 24.87
CA HIS A 375 3.04 -1.36 25.82
C HIS A 375 1.75 -0.87 26.46
N GLY A 376 0.70 -0.69 25.65
CA GLY A 376 -0.59 -0.23 26.14
C GLY A 376 -1.21 -1.21 27.13
N TYR A 377 -1.28 -2.49 26.78
CA TYR A 377 -1.91 -3.48 27.65
C TYR A 377 -1.06 -3.84 28.87
N LYS A 378 0.26 -3.96 28.72
CA LYS A 378 1.17 -4.28 29.85
C LYS A 378 1.21 -3.19 30.89
N ASP A 379 1.34 -1.92 30.45
CA ASP A 379 1.61 -0.80 31.35
C ASP A 379 0.35 0.03 31.66
N ASN A 380 -0.75 -0.20 30.95
CA ASN A 380 -2.02 0.53 31.11
C ASN A 380 -3.23 -0.37 30.77
N ALA A 381 -3.32 -1.56 31.36
CA ALA A 381 -4.43 -2.48 31.15
C ALA A 381 -5.81 -1.85 31.47
N ALA A 382 -5.85 -0.93 32.43
CA ALA A 382 -7.06 -0.18 32.79
C ALA A 382 -7.61 0.69 31.63
N GLY A 383 -6.78 1.07 30.67
CA GLY A 383 -7.19 1.81 29.46
C GLY A 383 -7.79 0.94 28.35
N TRP A 384 -7.70 -0.39 28.49
CA TRP A 384 -8.22 -1.31 27.44
C TRP A 384 -9.71 -1.13 27.13
N PRO A 385 -10.62 -0.98 28.12
CA PRO A 385 -12.05 -0.78 27.84
C PRO A 385 -12.34 0.40 26.90
N ASP A 386 -11.58 1.51 27.04
CA ASP A 386 -11.73 2.68 26.17
C ASP A 386 -11.23 2.41 24.76
N VAL A 387 -10.08 1.77 24.64
CA VAL A 387 -9.51 1.37 23.34
C VAL A 387 -10.45 0.38 22.63
N ALA A 388 -10.97 -0.61 23.32
CA ALA A 388 -11.94 -1.56 22.79
C ALA A 388 -13.26 -0.87 22.37
N ARG A 389 -13.72 0.14 23.13
CA ARG A 389 -14.87 0.95 22.72
C ARG A 389 -14.62 1.69 21.42
N ILE A 390 -13.45 2.30 21.25
CA ILE A 390 -13.07 3.00 20.02
C ILE A 390 -13.04 2.04 18.84
N GLY A 391 -12.49 0.84 19.00
CA GLY A 391 -12.48 -0.18 17.96
C GLY A 391 -13.90 -0.56 17.49
N ARG A 392 -14.83 -0.76 18.43
CA ARG A 392 -16.23 -1.04 18.09
C ARG A 392 -16.94 0.15 17.43
N GLU A 393 -16.65 1.39 17.87
CA GLU A 393 -17.18 2.60 17.22
C GLU A 393 -16.68 2.70 15.75
N LEU A 394 -15.39 2.45 15.50
CA LEU A 394 -14.84 2.45 14.14
C LEU A 394 -15.49 1.39 13.26
N ARG A 395 -15.71 0.18 13.79
CA ARG A 395 -16.36 -0.89 13.05
C ARG A 395 -17.84 -0.61 12.75
N SER A 396 -18.50 0.21 13.53
CA SER A 396 -19.91 0.57 13.31
C SER A 396 -20.13 1.61 12.18
N VAL A 397 -19.05 2.24 11.71
CA VAL A 397 -19.06 3.23 10.62
C VAL A 397 -18.35 2.76 9.36
N GLU A 398 -17.99 1.47 9.31
CA GLU A 398 -17.39 0.75 8.17
C GLU A 398 -18.40 0.45 6.99
#